data_681b8537d46aac97e817f017017a86df
#
_entry.id   681b8537d46aac97e817f017017a86df
#
_cell.length_a   1.000
_cell.length_b   1.000
_cell.length_c   1.000
_cell.angle_alpha   90.00
_cell.angle_beta   90.00
_cell.angle_gamma   90.00
#
_symmetry.space_group_name_H-M   'P 1'
#
loop_
_entity.id
_entity.type
_entity.pdbx_description
1 polymer ?
#
loop_
_entity_poly.entity_id
_entity_poly.type
_entity_poly.pdbx_seq_one_letter_code
_entity_poly.pdbx_strand_id
1 'polypeptide(L)'
;MEEVMRRALLRSYELRTKAGEDQRRRGKKDIGNRSQTTSGRHMDEIAQIIADDIRDMGVSPDSLFLKNGNTIPGWFRATKRWDVLAFGGDQLIAAIELKTISSSYGKNTNNRVEEAIGDAVDADFAVKRDLLNRVIPPLFAYGLIVKKDEKSSSSVIPKSDHFTVDPVFKDASRIDRFRILCERLRRERVYGAVWFVVVDPVSGEVSEPVPELSYDSFLAEIRGKVQVFDISPTI
;
A
#
# COMPACT_ATOMS: atom_id res chain seq x y z
N MET A 1 -0.84 -16.19 -3.39
CA MET A 1 0.15 -15.58 -2.42
C MET A 1 0.97 -16.68 -1.76
N GLU A 2 2.28 -16.56 -1.78
CA GLU A 2 3.21 -17.54 -1.23
C GLU A 2 3.25 -17.55 0.31
N GLU A 3 3.71 -18.67 0.88
CA GLU A 3 3.77 -18.86 2.34
C GLU A 3 4.73 -17.86 3.02
N VAL A 4 5.79 -17.43 2.35
CA VAL A 4 6.74 -16.44 2.88
C VAL A 4 6.07 -15.09 3.12
N MET A 5 5.26 -14.61 2.19
CA MET A 5 4.48 -13.38 2.32
C MET A 5 3.43 -13.52 3.43
N ARG A 6 2.73 -14.66 3.48
CA ARG A 6 1.75 -14.93 4.53
C ARG A 6 2.35 -14.83 5.93
N ARG A 7 3.53 -15.42 6.14
CA ARG A 7 4.26 -15.34 7.41
C ARG A 7 4.72 -13.92 7.74
N ALA A 8 5.19 -13.16 6.75
CA ALA A 8 5.58 -11.76 6.94
C ALA A 8 4.40 -10.89 7.37
N LEU A 9 3.23 -11.08 6.76
CA LEU A 9 1.99 -10.41 7.12
C LEU A 9 1.60 -10.69 8.59
N LEU A 10 1.58 -11.94 9.03
CA LEU A 10 1.27 -12.31 10.41
C LEU A 10 2.29 -11.72 11.40
N ARG A 11 3.59 -11.87 11.09
CA ARG A 11 4.68 -11.33 11.92
C ARG A 11 4.60 -9.81 12.07
N SER A 12 4.16 -9.10 11.04
CA SER A 12 4.00 -7.65 11.08
C SER A 12 3.06 -7.20 12.19
N TYR A 13 2.00 -7.95 12.47
CA TYR A 13 1.05 -7.66 13.55
C TYR A 13 1.54 -8.10 14.92
N GLU A 14 2.27 -9.21 15.03
CA GLU A 14 2.90 -9.65 16.30
C GLU A 14 3.90 -8.60 16.81
N LEU A 15 4.76 -8.10 15.92
CA LEU A 15 5.74 -7.05 16.27
C LEU A 15 5.05 -5.78 16.77
N ARG A 16 3.92 -5.39 16.15
CA ARG A 16 3.12 -4.25 16.59
C ARG A 16 2.51 -4.45 17.97
N THR A 17 1.97 -5.64 18.24
CA THR A 17 1.36 -5.97 19.51
C THR A 17 2.39 -5.90 20.63
N LYS A 18 3.55 -6.54 20.46
CA LYS A 18 4.68 -6.49 21.40
C LYS A 18 5.15 -5.06 21.67
N ALA A 19 5.33 -4.26 20.62
CA ALA A 19 5.73 -2.87 20.76
C ALA A 19 4.71 -2.03 21.55
N GLY A 20 3.42 -2.26 21.34
CA GLY A 20 2.35 -1.60 22.11
C GLY A 20 2.30 -2.01 23.57
N GLU A 21 2.56 -3.27 23.88
CA GLU A 21 2.65 -3.80 25.26
C GLU A 21 3.86 -3.24 26.00
N ASP A 22 5.03 -3.22 25.36
CA ASP A 22 6.25 -2.65 25.93
C ASP A 22 6.11 -1.15 26.22
N GLN A 23 5.41 -0.42 25.36
CA GLN A 23 5.13 1.00 25.58
C GLN A 23 4.20 1.22 26.78
N ARG A 24 3.16 0.41 26.94
CA ARG A 24 2.26 0.45 28.10
C ARG A 24 2.99 0.13 29.41
N ARG A 25 3.88 -0.86 29.40
CA ARG A 25 4.71 -1.23 30.56
C ARG A 25 5.67 -0.10 30.98
N ARG A 26 6.16 0.68 30.04
CA ARG A 26 7.10 1.80 30.29
C ARG A 26 6.41 3.10 30.71
N GLY A 27 5.10 3.15 30.85
CA GLY A 27 4.34 4.29 31.38
C GLY A 27 4.45 5.59 30.58
N LYS A 28 4.97 5.55 29.35
CA LYS A 28 5.14 6.73 28.50
C LYS A 28 3.84 7.07 27.78
N LYS A 29 3.20 8.17 28.21
CA LYS A 29 2.00 8.76 27.57
C LYS A 29 2.30 9.47 26.23
N ASP A 30 3.56 9.58 25.84
CA ASP A 30 3.95 10.35 24.67
C ASP A 30 3.86 9.48 23.41
N ILE A 31 2.77 9.67 22.67
CA ILE A 31 2.37 8.93 21.45
C ILE A 31 3.06 9.50 20.20
N GLY A 32 4.01 10.42 20.37
CA GLY A 32 4.70 11.09 19.26
C GLY A 32 5.56 10.18 18.36
N ASN A 33 6.63 10.64 17.85
CA ASN A 33 7.43 10.10 16.75
C ASN A 33 8.04 8.68 16.91
N ARG A 34 8.14 8.11 18.14
CA ARG A 34 8.75 6.78 18.35
C ARG A 34 7.85 5.60 17.93
N SER A 35 6.54 5.74 17.97
CA SER A 35 5.61 4.70 17.50
C SER A 35 5.63 4.58 15.96
N GLN A 36 5.90 5.67 15.24
CA GLN A 36 6.08 5.67 13.78
C GLN A 36 7.34 4.92 13.36
N THR A 37 8.44 5.04 14.12
CA THR A 37 9.70 4.34 13.81
C THR A 37 9.58 2.82 13.98
N THR A 38 8.80 2.36 14.95
CA THR A 38 8.53 0.94 15.12
C THR A 38 7.49 0.45 14.09
N SER A 39 6.59 1.33 13.64
CA SER A 39 5.61 1.06 12.57
C SER A 39 6.29 0.80 11.21
N GLY A 40 7.41 1.46 10.89
CA GLY A 40 8.14 1.23 9.64
C GLY A 40 8.75 -0.16 9.51
N ARG A 41 9.33 -0.68 10.59
CA ARG A 41 10.13 -1.92 10.53
C ARG A 41 9.36 -3.18 10.16
N HIS A 42 8.07 -3.28 10.45
CA HIS A 42 7.30 -4.49 10.08
C HIS A 42 6.77 -4.44 8.66
N MET A 43 6.79 -3.27 8.00
CA MET A 43 6.54 -3.17 6.57
C MET A 43 7.81 -3.44 5.76
N ASP A 44 8.99 -3.31 6.36
CA ASP A 44 10.27 -3.55 5.71
C ASP A 44 10.39 -4.97 5.13
N GLU A 45 9.89 -5.98 5.88
CA GLU A 45 9.92 -7.38 5.43
C GLU A 45 8.99 -7.59 4.22
N ILE A 46 7.79 -7.01 4.27
CA ILE A 46 6.82 -7.10 3.18
C ILE A 46 7.34 -6.36 1.93
N ALA A 47 7.89 -5.17 2.11
CA ALA A 47 8.50 -4.40 1.02
C ALA A 47 9.70 -5.15 0.41
N GLN A 48 10.50 -5.84 1.23
CA GLN A 48 11.62 -6.64 0.75
C GLN A 48 11.16 -7.83 -0.10
N ILE A 49 10.11 -8.56 0.32
CA ILE A 49 9.56 -9.68 -0.45
C ILE A 49 9.05 -9.17 -1.81
N ILE A 50 8.34 -8.04 -1.85
CA ILE A 50 7.89 -7.42 -3.11
C ILE A 50 9.09 -7.05 -4.00
N ALA A 51 10.14 -6.49 -3.42
CA ALA A 51 11.35 -6.16 -4.18
C ALA A 51 12.07 -7.41 -4.71
N ASP A 52 12.10 -8.50 -3.92
CA ASP A 52 12.65 -9.78 -4.36
C ASP A 52 11.84 -10.38 -5.52
N ASP A 53 10.49 -10.33 -5.45
CA ASP A 53 9.63 -10.74 -6.56
C ASP A 53 9.87 -9.90 -7.84
N ILE A 54 10.08 -8.59 -7.69
CA ILE A 54 10.39 -7.69 -8.83
C ILE A 54 11.79 -8.00 -9.39
N ARG A 55 12.77 -8.30 -8.56
CA ARG A 55 14.08 -8.77 -9.00
C ARG A 55 13.96 -10.06 -9.82
N ASP A 56 13.12 -10.98 -9.38
CA ASP A 56 12.90 -12.27 -10.07
C ASP A 56 12.13 -12.09 -11.42
N MET A 57 11.57 -10.89 -11.66
CA MET A 57 11.04 -10.47 -12.97
C MET A 57 12.13 -9.93 -13.91
N GLY A 58 13.39 -9.80 -13.45
CA GLY A 58 14.53 -9.34 -14.26
C GLY A 58 15.05 -7.94 -13.91
N VAL A 59 14.46 -7.24 -12.95
CA VAL A 59 14.95 -5.91 -12.52
C VAL A 59 16.23 -6.07 -11.70
N SER A 60 17.28 -5.30 -12.05
CA SER A 60 18.57 -5.35 -11.32
C SER A 60 18.38 -5.00 -9.84
N PRO A 61 19.05 -5.70 -8.90
CA PRO A 61 19.04 -5.34 -7.48
C PRO A 61 19.47 -3.89 -7.22
N ASP A 62 20.42 -3.36 -7.98
CA ASP A 62 20.90 -1.97 -7.86
C ASP A 62 19.88 -0.93 -8.33
N SER A 63 18.82 -1.38 -8.99
CA SER A 63 17.71 -0.56 -9.47
C SER A 63 16.46 -0.64 -8.58
N LEU A 64 16.56 -1.29 -7.41
CA LEU A 64 15.49 -1.43 -6.42
C LEU A 64 15.82 -0.64 -5.16
N PHE A 65 14.96 0.31 -4.79
CA PHE A 65 15.18 1.22 -3.66
C PHE A 65 14.04 1.10 -2.64
N LEU A 66 14.37 0.75 -1.40
CA LEU A 66 13.43 0.56 -0.30
C LEU A 66 13.61 1.57 0.84
N LYS A 67 14.80 1.66 1.41
CA LYS A 67 15.10 2.47 2.59
C LYS A 67 15.79 3.78 2.26
N ASN A 68 16.66 3.75 1.28
CA ASN A 68 17.44 4.87 0.78
C ASN A 68 17.20 5.01 -0.73
N GLY A 69 17.25 6.22 -1.26
CA GLY A 69 17.03 6.46 -2.68
C GLY A 69 15.58 6.27 -3.15
N ASN A 70 14.64 6.02 -2.22
CA ASN A 70 13.24 5.77 -2.52
C ASN A 70 12.36 7.03 -2.45
N THR A 71 12.93 8.19 -2.76
CA THR A 71 12.24 9.48 -2.77
C THR A 71 12.29 10.06 -4.18
N ILE A 72 11.12 10.40 -4.72
CA ILE A 72 10.98 11.03 -6.02
C ILE A 72 10.23 12.37 -5.89
N PRO A 73 10.35 13.29 -6.87
CA PRO A 73 9.62 14.55 -6.85
C PRO A 73 8.11 14.31 -6.95
N GLY A 74 7.33 15.18 -6.32
CA GLY A 74 5.90 15.35 -6.52
C GLY A 74 5.63 16.64 -7.29
N TRP A 75 4.36 16.87 -7.65
CA TRP A 75 3.93 18.14 -8.25
C TRP A 75 3.39 19.12 -7.22
N PHE A 76 2.52 18.64 -6.31
CA PHE A 76 1.90 19.44 -5.25
C PHE A 76 2.74 19.48 -3.96
N ARG A 77 3.74 18.62 -3.85
CA ARG A 77 4.75 18.59 -2.78
C ARG A 77 6.14 18.49 -3.40
N ALA A 78 7.15 18.95 -2.68
CA ALA A 78 8.51 18.92 -3.21
C ALA A 78 8.98 17.50 -3.51
N THR A 79 8.76 16.57 -2.60
CA THR A 79 9.15 15.16 -2.74
C THR A 79 8.19 14.23 -2.01
N LYS A 80 8.13 12.97 -2.46
CA LYS A 80 7.46 11.87 -1.78
C LYS A 80 8.40 10.67 -1.66
N ARG A 81 8.43 10.09 -0.46
CA ARG A 81 9.07 8.81 -0.21
C ARG A 81 8.06 7.68 -0.43
N TRP A 82 8.46 6.68 -1.21
CA TRP A 82 7.70 5.46 -1.48
C TRP A 82 8.29 4.28 -0.72
N ASP A 83 7.53 3.20 -0.53
CA ASP A 83 8.04 2.01 0.15
C ASP A 83 8.99 1.20 -0.73
N VAL A 84 8.66 1.07 -2.05
CA VAL A 84 9.53 0.46 -3.05
C VAL A 84 9.52 1.29 -4.32
N LEU A 85 10.72 1.57 -4.87
CA LEU A 85 10.90 2.07 -6.23
C LEU A 85 11.67 1.04 -7.04
N ALA A 86 11.22 0.81 -8.28
CA ALA A 86 11.90 -0.02 -9.27
C ALA A 86 12.23 0.81 -10.51
N PHE A 87 13.49 0.73 -10.96
CA PHE A 87 13.97 1.45 -12.15
C PHE A 87 14.45 0.49 -13.23
N GLY A 88 14.39 0.93 -14.49
CA GLY A 88 15.06 0.34 -15.65
C GLY A 88 16.00 1.39 -16.23
N GLY A 89 17.30 1.28 -15.93
CA GLY A 89 18.25 2.36 -16.17
C GLY A 89 17.90 3.59 -15.33
N ASP A 90 17.67 4.72 -15.97
CA ASP A 90 17.27 5.99 -15.34
C ASP A 90 15.75 6.20 -15.30
N GLN A 91 14.96 5.26 -15.85
CA GLN A 91 13.51 5.38 -15.92
C GLN A 91 12.80 4.64 -14.78
N LEU A 92 11.84 5.31 -14.15
CA LEU A 92 10.99 4.72 -13.14
C LEU A 92 10.03 3.71 -13.77
N ILE A 93 10.15 2.42 -13.41
CA ILE A 93 9.24 1.36 -13.81
C ILE A 93 8.00 1.36 -12.92
N ALA A 94 8.22 1.31 -11.59
CA ALA A 94 7.14 1.25 -10.62
C ALA A 94 7.47 1.99 -9.32
N ALA A 95 6.44 2.58 -8.69
CA ALA A 95 6.48 3.13 -7.35
C ALA A 95 5.34 2.54 -6.53
N ILE A 96 5.68 1.92 -5.39
CA ILE A 96 4.75 1.14 -4.58
C ILE A 96 4.62 1.77 -3.19
N GLU A 97 3.38 2.01 -2.80
CA GLU A 97 3.00 2.47 -1.46
C GLU A 97 2.28 1.36 -0.71
N LEU A 98 2.71 1.09 0.53
CA LEU A 98 2.13 0.07 1.39
C LEU A 98 1.54 0.69 2.65
N LYS A 99 0.33 0.33 3.00
CA LYS A 99 -0.35 0.82 4.21
C LYS A 99 -0.89 -0.32 5.04
N THR A 100 -0.79 -0.17 6.36
CA THR A 100 -1.40 -1.11 7.31
C THR A 100 -2.40 -0.41 8.21
N ILE A 101 -3.51 -1.09 8.48
CA ILE A 101 -4.54 -0.67 9.42
C ILE A 101 -4.66 -1.69 10.54
N SER A 102 -4.40 -1.27 11.79
CA SER A 102 -4.45 -2.16 12.96
C SER A 102 -5.30 -1.63 14.11
N SER A 103 -5.73 -0.36 14.03
CA SER A 103 -6.53 0.30 15.07
C SER A 103 -7.10 1.61 14.55
N SER A 104 -7.96 2.27 15.37
CA SER A 104 -8.54 3.59 15.06
C SER A 104 -9.22 3.64 13.67
N TYR A 105 -9.93 2.57 13.32
CA TYR A 105 -10.50 2.36 11.98
C TYR A 105 -11.32 3.53 11.47
N GLY A 106 -12.16 4.16 12.31
CA GLY A 106 -13.02 5.28 11.89
C GLY A 106 -12.24 6.49 11.40
N LYS A 107 -11.19 6.90 12.14
CA LYS A 107 -10.30 7.99 11.74
C LYS A 107 -9.41 7.61 10.56
N ASN A 108 -8.91 6.38 10.56
CA ASN A 108 -8.02 5.90 9.50
C ASN A 108 -8.74 5.72 8.16
N THR A 109 -10.04 5.44 8.12
CA THR A 109 -10.75 5.26 6.83
C THR A 109 -10.64 6.52 5.97
N ASN A 110 -11.00 7.68 6.49
CA ASN A 110 -10.94 8.93 5.73
C ASN A 110 -9.49 9.31 5.39
N ASN A 111 -8.58 9.21 6.37
CA ASN A 111 -7.16 9.51 6.13
C ASN A 111 -6.57 8.64 5.02
N ARG A 112 -6.92 7.34 4.95
CA ARG A 112 -6.43 6.45 3.87
C ARG A 112 -6.99 6.83 2.51
N VAL A 113 -8.25 7.28 2.43
CA VAL A 113 -8.83 7.81 1.19
C VAL A 113 -8.07 9.05 0.73
N GLU A 114 -7.89 10.02 1.64
CA GLU A 114 -7.20 11.28 1.36
C GLU A 114 -5.73 11.05 0.94
N GLU A 115 -5.00 10.20 1.69
CA GLU A 115 -3.61 9.87 1.39
C GLU A 115 -3.49 9.12 0.05
N ALA A 116 -4.27 8.06 -0.18
CA ALA A 116 -4.17 7.27 -1.39
C ALA A 116 -4.47 8.10 -2.63
N ILE A 117 -5.54 8.89 -2.62
CA ILE A 117 -5.90 9.76 -3.76
C ILE A 117 -4.87 10.87 -3.93
N GLY A 118 -4.47 11.54 -2.83
CA GLY A 118 -3.50 12.62 -2.87
C GLY A 118 -2.13 12.17 -3.38
N ASP A 119 -1.65 11.01 -2.95
CA ASP A 119 -0.38 10.43 -3.41
C ASP A 119 -0.41 10.10 -4.90
N ALA A 120 -1.50 9.48 -5.37
CA ALA A 120 -1.64 9.10 -6.78
C ALA A 120 -1.80 10.32 -7.70
N VAL A 121 -2.61 11.29 -7.30
CA VAL A 121 -2.81 12.53 -8.08
C VAL A 121 -1.52 13.33 -8.17
N ASP A 122 -0.79 13.48 -7.05
CA ASP A 122 0.49 14.17 -7.02
C ASP A 122 1.52 13.52 -7.95
N ALA A 123 1.60 12.19 -7.94
CA ALA A 123 2.50 11.42 -8.77
C ALA A 123 2.10 11.48 -10.27
N ASP A 124 0.83 11.37 -10.60
CA ASP A 124 0.31 11.50 -11.96
C ASP A 124 0.62 12.88 -12.56
N PHE A 125 0.44 13.94 -11.76
CA PHE A 125 0.82 15.29 -12.18
C PHE A 125 2.35 15.45 -12.33
N ALA A 126 3.16 14.82 -11.49
CA ALA A 126 4.61 14.83 -11.66
C ALA A 126 5.04 14.20 -12.99
N VAL A 127 4.39 13.09 -13.41
CA VAL A 127 4.59 12.50 -14.75
C VAL A 127 4.13 13.46 -15.85
N LYS A 128 2.92 14.02 -15.76
CA LYS A 128 2.36 14.95 -16.77
C LYS A 128 3.16 16.24 -16.93
N ARG A 129 3.95 16.61 -15.92
CA ARG A 129 4.78 17.84 -15.88
C ARG A 129 6.26 17.58 -16.12
N ASP A 130 6.63 16.39 -16.59
CA ASP A 130 8.01 16.02 -16.92
C ASP A 130 9.01 16.04 -15.75
N LEU A 131 8.53 15.88 -14.53
CA LEU A 131 9.39 15.71 -13.36
C LEU A 131 9.90 14.29 -13.20
N LEU A 132 9.21 13.32 -13.82
CA LEU A 132 9.59 11.93 -13.91
C LEU A 132 9.74 11.56 -15.38
N ASN A 133 10.71 10.71 -15.72
CA ASN A 133 10.97 10.30 -17.10
C ASN A 133 9.71 9.73 -17.76
N ARG A 134 9.43 10.14 -19.02
CA ARG A 134 8.13 9.96 -19.67
C ARG A 134 8.11 9.02 -20.87
N VAL A 135 9.22 8.45 -21.27
CA VAL A 135 9.20 7.59 -22.46
C VAL A 135 8.14 6.50 -22.29
N ILE A 136 8.09 5.91 -21.09
CA ILE A 136 7.04 4.97 -20.69
C ILE A 136 6.51 5.45 -19.33
N PRO A 137 5.21 5.81 -19.19
CA PRO A 137 4.65 6.21 -17.89
C PRO A 137 4.88 5.13 -16.82
N PRO A 138 5.33 5.46 -15.61
CA PRO A 138 5.54 4.48 -14.55
C PRO A 138 4.23 3.86 -14.08
N LEU A 139 4.31 2.70 -13.42
CA LEU A 139 3.20 2.09 -12.69
C LEU A 139 3.21 2.59 -11.26
N PHE A 140 2.13 3.22 -10.83
CA PHE A 140 1.89 3.48 -9.41
C PHE A 140 1.06 2.35 -8.82
N ALA A 141 1.52 1.77 -7.71
CA ALA A 141 0.93 0.62 -7.07
C ALA A 141 0.63 0.88 -5.59
N TYR A 142 -0.45 0.29 -5.07
CA TYR A 142 -0.93 0.51 -3.71
C TYR A 142 -1.29 -0.81 -3.03
N GLY A 143 -0.68 -1.09 -1.86
CA GLY A 143 -1.01 -2.24 -1.03
C GLY A 143 -1.66 -1.81 0.28
N LEU A 144 -2.83 -2.37 0.62
CA LEU A 144 -3.53 -2.12 1.86
C LEU A 144 -3.74 -3.41 2.66
N ILE A 145 -3.14 -3.45 3.84
CA ILE A 145 -3.18 -4.57 4.76
C ILE A 145 -4.05 -4.19 5.96
N VAL A 146 -5.16 -4.91 6.18
CA VAL A 146 -6.14 -4.58 7.21
C VAL A 146 -6.21 -5.69 8.24
N LYS A 147 -6.09 -5.33 9.52
CA LYS A 147 -6.31 -6.26 10.63
C LYS A 147 -7.80 -6.60 10.74
N LYS A 148 -8.12 -7.90 10.84
CA LYS A 148 -9.44 -8.39 11.22
C LYS A 148 -9.52 -8.47 12.75
N ASP A 149 -10.48 -7.80 13.31
CA ASP A 149 -10.92 -7.90 14.70
C ASP A 149 -12.41 -7.50 14.81
N GLU A 150 -12.98 -7.57 15.98
CA GLU A 150 -14.38 -7.22 16.23
C GLU A 150 -14.71 -5.80 15.74
N LYS A 151 -13.82 -4.83 16.00
CA LYS A 151 -14.03 -3.42 15.61
C LYS A 151 -13.95 -3.22 14.09
N SER A 152 -13.03 -3.88 13.43
CA SER A 152 -12.90 -3.77 11.97
C SER A 152 -14.03 -4.48 11.24
N SER A 153 -14.60 -5.53 11.83
CA SER A 153 -15.71 -6.32 11.30
C SER A 153 -17.08 -5.69 11.58
N SER A 154 -17.15 -4.68 12.46
CA SER A 154 -18.43 -4.03 12.77
C SER A 154 -18.87 -3.07 11.69
N SER A 155 -20.17 -3.11 11.35
CA SER A 155 -20.81 -2.19 10.41
C SER A 155 -20.83 -0.75 10.95
N VAL A 156 -20.80 0.20 10.03
CA VAL A 156 -20.91 1.63 10.33
C VAL A 156 -21.97 2.23 9.44
N ILE A 157 -23.00 2.79 10.04
CA ILE A 157 -24.06 3.51 9.31
C ILE A 157 -23.48 4.84 8.81
N PRO A 158 -23.38 5.06 7.48
CA PRO A 158 -22.93 6.33 6.96
C PRO A 158 -24.02 7.40 7.16
N LYS A 159 -23.61 8.63 7.46
CA LYS A 159 -24.53 9.77 7.58
C LYS A 159 -24.12 10.84 6.57
N SER A 160 -25.13 11.44 5.94
CA SER A 160 -25.00 12.62 5.11
C SER A 160 -26.23 13.48 5.36
N ASP A 161 -26.02 14.78 5.52
CA ASP A 161 -27.09 15.70 5.91
C ASP A 161 -27.94 16.17 4.72
N HIS A 162 -27.39 16.12 3.50
CA HIS A 162 -28.01 16.74 2.33
C HIS A 162 -28.21 15.82 1.14
N PHE A 163 -27.39 14.76 1.00
CA PHE A 163 -27.43 13.87 -0.16
C PHE A 163 -27.44 12.41 0.28
N THR A 164 -28.01 11.57 -0.57
CA THR A 164 -27.98 10.11 -0.35
C THR A 164 -26.56 9.58 -0.48
N VAL A 165 -26.13 8.82 0.50
CA VAL A 165 -24.85 8.08 0.43
C VAL A 165 -24.97 6.95 -0.59
N ASP A 166 -23.88 6.68 -1.33
CA ASP A 166 -23.83 5.57 -2.27
C ASP A 166 -24.25 4.26 -1.58
N PRO A 167 -25.23 3.52 -2.13
CA PRO A 167 -25.77 2.30 -1.54
C PRO A 167 -24.74 1.22 -1.22
N VAL A 168 -23.58 1.20 -1.89
CA VAL A 168 -22.49 0.25 -1.63
C VAL A 168 -21.96 0.33 -0.19
N PHE A 169 -22.16 1.48 0.49
CA PHE A 169 -21.76 1.68 1.88
C PHE A 169 -22.84 1.25 2.89
N LYS A 170 -24.02 0.83 2.41
CA LYS A 170 -25.08 0.36 3.30
C LYS A 170 -24.60 -0.90 4.00
N ASP A 171 -24.73 -0.92 5.32
CA ASP A 171 -24.32 -2.04 6.19
C ASP A 171 -22.83 -2.46 6.07
N ALA A 172 -22.03 -1.69 5.36
CA ALA A 172 -20.61 -1.96 5.16
C ALA A 172 -19.84 -1.90 6.49
N SER A 173 -19.09 -2.97 6.80
CA SER A 173 -18.12 -2.97 7.89
C SER A 173 -16.96 -2.01 7.58
N ARG A 174 -16.07 -1.81 8.54
CA ARG A 174 -14.86 -1.02 8.27
C ARG A 174 -13.93 -1.72 7.30
N ILE A 175 -13.84 -3.05 7.35
CA ILE A 175 -13.11 -3.85 6.35
C ILE A 175 -13.73 -3.65 4.96
N ASP A 176 -15.07 -3.69 4.85
CA ASP A 176 -15.75 -3.45 3.57
C ASP A 176 -15.47 -2.06 3.01
N ARG A 177 -15.38 -1.05 3.85
CA ARG A 177 -15.04 0.31 3.39
C ARG A 177 -13.63 0.40 2.81
N PHE A 178 -12.67 -0.32 3.39
CA PHE A 178 -11.32 -0.41 2.83
C PHE A 178 -11.28 -1.23 1.54
N ARG A 179 -12.07 -2.31 1.47
CA ARG A 179 -12.26 -3.09 0.24
C ARG A 179 -12.83 -2.22 -0.88
N ILE A 180 -13.92 -1.50 -0.62
CA ILE A 180 -14.56 -0.58 -1.58
C ILE A 180 -13.56 0.51 -2.05
N LEU A 181 -12.74 1.05 -1.14
CA LEU A 181 -11.69 1.98 -1.51
C LEU A 181 -10.73 1.33 -2.54
N CYS A 182 -10.18 0.16 -2.23
CA CYS A 182 -9.22 -0.52 -3.10
C CYS A 182 -9.83 -0.90 -4.45
N GLU A 183 -11.08 -1.40 -4.47
CA GLU A 183 -11.82 -1.69 -5.70
C GLU A 183 -11.97 -0.44 -6.57
N ARG A 184 -12.30 0.71 -5.97
CA ARG A 184 -12.43 1.98 -6.68
C ARG A 184 -11.08 2.52 -7.15
N LEU A 185 -10.03 2.47 -6.32
CA LEU A 185 -8.69 2.87 -6.73
C LEU A 185 -8.24 2.12 -7.99
N ARG A 186 -8.54 0.81 -8.07
CA ARG A 186 -8.20 -0.02 -9.22
C ARG A 186 -9.10 0.24 -10.42
N ARG A 187 -10.42 0.26 -10.23
CA ARG A 187 -11.41 0.46 -11.29
C ARG A 187 -11.30 1.82 -11.96
N GLU A 188 -11.12 2.87 -11.18
CA GLU A 188 -10.98 4.25 -11.68
C GLU A 188 -9.54 4.55 -12.17
N ARG A 189 -8.65 3.52 -12.15
CA ARG A 189 -7.24 3.64 -12.59
C ARG A 189 -6.46 4.71 -11.83
N VAL A 190 -6.82 4.97 -10.58
CA VAL A 190 -6.05 5.83 -9.67
C VAL A 190 -4.68 5.21 -9.38
N TYR A 191 -4.66 3.87 -9.26
CA TYR A 191 -3.45 3.05 -9.24
C TYR A 191 -3.52 1.97 -10.33
N GLY A 192 -2.40 1.68 -10.95
CA GLY A 192 -2.28 0.63 -11.97
C GLY A 192 -2.31 -0.78 -11.38
N ALA A 193 -1.80 -0.96 -10.17
CA ALA A 193 -1.89 -2.20 -9.40
C ALA A 193 -2.37 -1.91 -7.98
N VAL A 194 -3.30 -2.73 -7.47
CA VAL A 194 -3.81 -2.60 -6.09
C VAL A 194 -3.85 -3.97 -5.45
N TRP A 195 -3.33 -4.07 -4.22
CA TRP A 195 -3.38 -5.25 -3.40
C TRP A 195 -4.20 -4.99 -2.13
N PHE A 196 -5.17 -5.86 -1.83
CA PHE A 196 -5.99 -5.77 -0.63
C PHE A 196 -5.98 -7.10 0.11
N VAL A 197 -5.49 -7.10 1.34
CA VAL A 197 -5.38 -8.29 2.17
C VAL A 197 -5.89 -8.03 3.58
N VAL A 198 -6.58 -9.01 4.13
CA VAL A 198 -7.13 -9.01 5.49
C VAL A 198 -6.40 -10.05 6.32
N VAL A 199 -5.89 -9.65 7.48
CA VAL A 199 -5.09 -10.49 8.37
C VAL A 199 -5.78 -10.59 9.73
N ASP A 200 -6.09 -11.81 10.15
CA ASP A 200 -6.51 -12.12 11.50
C ASP A 200 -5.33 -12.70 12.30
N PRO A 201 -4.66 -11.88 13.12
CA PRO A 201 -3.49 -12.35 13.85
C PRO A 201 -3.83 -13.28 15.02
N VAL A 202 -5.12 -13.45 15.35
CA VAL A 202 -5.56 -14.35 16.43
C VAL A 202 -5.75 -15.78 15.90
N SER A 203 -6.45 -15.92 14.77
CA SER A 203 -6.64 -17.23 14.12
C SER A 203 -5.46 -17.62 13.23
N GLY A 204 -4.59 -16.67 12.85
CA GLY A 204 -3.54 -16.88 11.84
C GLY A 204 -4.08 -16.90 10.41
N GLU A 205 -5.35 -16.47 10.19
CA GLU A 205 -5.94 -16.39 8.87
C GLU A 205 -5.43 -15.17 8.11
N VAL A 206 -5.02 -15.38 6.86
CA VAL A 206 -4.71 -14.33 5.88
C VAL A 206 -5.60 -14.56 4.67
N SER A 207 -6.41 -13.59 4.31
CA SER A 207 -7.40 -13.70 3.24
C SER A 207 -7.31 -12.54 2.25
N GLU A 208 -7.52 -12.85 0.98
CA GLU A 208 -7.61 -11.90 -0.14
C GLU A 208 -9.04 -12.00 -0.72
N PRO A 209 -9.98 -11.23 -0.15
CA PRO A 209 -11.41 -11.43 -0.42
C PRO A 209 -11.84 -11.00 -1.83
N VAL A 210 -10.96 -10.33 -2.59
CA VAL A 210 -11.21 -9.87 -3.95
C VAL A 210 -10.11 -10.40 -4.86
N PRO A 211 -10.39 -11.37 -5.75
CA PRO A 211 -9.37 -11.99 -6.60
C PRO A 211 -8.57 -10.99 -7.46
N GLU A 212 -9.23 -9.95 -7.98
CA GLU A 212 -8.61 -8.90 -8.79
C GLU A 212 -7.67 -7.98 -8.00
N LEU A 213 -7.76 -8.04 -6.66
CA LEU A 213 -6.91 -7.30 -5.73
C LEU A 213 -5.98 -8.23 -4.93
N SER A 214 -5.78 -9.46 -5.41
CA SER A 214 -4.85 -10.42 -4.80
C SER A 214 -3.40 -10.03 -5.06
N TYR A 215 -2.49 -10.60 -4.27
CA TYR A 215 -1.05 -10.42 -4.45
C TYR A 215 -0.58 -10.89 -5.84
N ASP A 216 -1.14 -12.00 -6.31
CA ASP A 216 -0.80 -12.54 -7.63
C ASP A 216 -1.25 -11.60 -8.76
N SER A 217 -2.45 -11.02 -8.65
CA SER A 217 -2.92 -9.99 -9.59
C SER A 217 -2.08 -8.72 -9.53
N PHE A 218 -1.68 -8.29 -8.32
CA PHE A 218 -0.79 -7.15 -8.10
C PHE A 218 0.58 -7.35 -8.76
N LEU A 219 1.19 -8.52 -8.58
CA LEU A 219 2.47 -8.87 -9.21
C LEU A 219 2.34 -9.01 -10.73
N ALA A 220 1.21 -9.50 -11.24
CA ALA A 220 0.99 -9.63 -12.69
C ALA A 220 1.00 -8.25 -13.40
N GLU A 221 0.39 -7.23 -12.80
CA GLU A 221 0.42 -5.85 -13.34
C GLU A 221 1.86 -5.28 -13.32
N ILE A 222 2.62 -5.51 -12.25
CA ILE A 222 4.01 -5.08 -12.15
C ILE A 222 4.87 -5.80 -13.20
N ARG A 223 4.69 -7.11 -13.36
CA ARG A 223 5.39 -7.94 -14.36
C ARG A 223 5.11 -7.44 -15.77
N GLY A 224 3.85 -7.17 -16.11
CA GLY A 224 3.49 -6.59 -17.40
C GLY A 224 4.19 -5.26 -17.64
N LYS A 225 4.36 -4.45 -16.59
CA LYS A 225 5.09 -3.18 -16.70
C LYS A 225 6.59 -3.38 -16.93
N VAL A 226 7.23 -4.28 -16.19
CA VAL A 226 8.65 -4.64 -16.38
C VAL A 226 8.88 -5.10 -17.82
N GLN A 227 8.05 -5.99 -18.34
CA GLN A 227 8.17 -6.49 -19.73
C GLN A 227 8.11 -5.39 -20.79
N VAL A 228 7.29 -4.36 -20.59
CA VAL A 228 7.22 -3.22 -21.51
C VAL A 228 8.55 -2.46 -21.55
N PHE A 229 9.25 -2.34 -20.42
CA PHE A 229 10.58 -1.72 -20.36
C PHE A 229 11.66 -2.58 -21.04
N ASP A 230 11.60 -3.91 -20.87
CA ASP A 230 12.56 -4.83 -21.49
C ASP A 230 12.48 -4.87 -23.03
N ILE A 231 11.28 -4.63 -23.59
CA ILE A 231 11.05 -4.64 -25.04
C ILE A 231 11.40 -3.29 -25.66
N SER A 232 11.40 -2.21 -24.89
CA SER A 232 11.65 -0.86 -25.40
C SER A 232 13.15 -0.65 -25.64
N PRO A 233 13.59 -0.25 -26.85
CA PRO A 233 14.99 0.04 -27.06
C PRO A 233 15.43 1.19 -26.17
N THR A 234 16.59 1.03 -25.55
CA THR A 234 17.27 2.12 -24.84
C THR A 234 17.50 3.26 -25.81
N ILE A 235 16.79 4.39 -25.64
CA ILE A 235 16.92 5.60 -26.45
C ILE A 235 18.13 6.39 -25.97
#